data_87d6584f9513a8ef4e0f8489c6bd8ba4
#
_entry.id   87d6584f9513a8ef4e0f8489c6bd8ba4
#
_cell.length_a   1.000
_cell.length_b   1.000
_cell.length_c   1.000
_cell.angle_alpha   90.00
_cell.angle_beta   90.00
_cell.angle_gamma   90.00
#
_symmetry.space_group_name_H-M   'P 1'
#
loop_
_entity.id
_entity.type
_entity.pdbx_description
1 polymer ?
#
loop_
_entity_poly.entity_id
_entity_poly.type
_entity_poly.pdbx_seq_one_letter_code
_entity_poly.pdbx_strand_id
1 'polypeptide(L)'
;TNDYGIAQKWHSEGYTANEASSTDYISALNNFQDHGVIVYALSNNSSYSDADFQAALPELFPQLKEAWITAVNVEITGSSGNETYTRKSAPCGSTGAYCIGGDGWQLNGAGYSGSGDGYWTGASGTSFVAPMVSGSVAVLAEAFPNHTPAQLTDRLLASADNSFFSHDDVVTFGNGISHGYDDEFGHGILDINAALSPITSSSDNRSARVFTGNTMSNESVHQLGNSRFLTSSSLGDSVQRGLIGE
;
A
#
# COMPACT_ATOMS: atom_id res chain seq x y z
N THR A 1 20.64 0.26 15.78
CA THR A 1 20.59 0.75 14.39
C THR A 1 19.79 -0.28 13.59
N ASN A 2 18.73 0.17 12.92
CA ASN A 2 18.02 -0.66 11.97
C ASN A 2 18.90 -0.92 10.74
N ASP A 3 18.54 -1.89 9.91
CA ASP A 3 19.30 -2.25 8.71
C ASP A 3 19.43 -1.08 7.73
N TYR A 4 18.44 -0.19 7.70
CA TYR A 4 18.47 1.04 6.89
C TYR A 4 19.58 2.00 7.34
N GLY A 5 19.77 2.23 8.65
CA GLY A 5 20.87 3.04 9.16
C GLY A 5 22.25 2.45 8.82
N ILE A 6 22.38 1.12 8.78
CA ILE A 6 23.59 0.43 8.31
C ILE A 6 23.79 0.70 6.83
N ALA A 7 22.75 0.66 6.02
CA ALA A 7 22.84 0.89 4.59
C ALA A 7 23.11 2.35 4.22
N GLN A 8 22.49 3.31 4.91
CA GLN A 8 22.82 4.74 4.76
C GLN A 8 24.29 4.99 5.08
N LYS A 9 24.80 4.38 6.15
CA LYS A 9 26.23 4.44 6.47
C LYS A 9 27.08 3.82 5.39
N TRP A 10 26.69 2.66 4.89
CA TRP A 10 27.37 1.95 3.80
C TRP A 10 27.45 2.81 2.54
N HIS A 11 26.32 3.39 2.14
CA HIS A 11 26.24 4.30 1.00
C HIS A 11 27.07 5.56 1.21
N SER A 12 27.06 6.16 2.41
CA SER A 12 27.85 7.35 2.73
C SER A 12 29.36 7.10 2.78
N GLU A 13 29.78 5.85 3.01
CA GLU A 13 31.18 5.41 2.99
C GLU A 13 31.68 5.05 1.57
N GLY A 14 30.85 5.29 0.54
CA GLY A 14 31.22 5.06 -0.86
C GLY A 14 31.10 3.62 -1.32
N TYR A 15 30.51 2.75 -0.49
CA TYR A 15 30.03 1.44 -0.95
C TYR A 15 28.76 1.64 -1.77
N THR A 16 28.89 2.50 -2.78
CA THR A 16 27.87 2.56 -3.81
C THR A 16 27.78 1.19 -4.45
N ALA A 17 26.59 0.86 -4.90
CA ALA A 17 26.26 -0.28 -5.72
C ALA A 17 27.14 -0.44 -7.00
N ASN A 18 28.43 -0.21 -6.88
CA ASN A 18 29.43 -0.35 -7.95
C ASN A 18 29.89 -1.79 -8.14
N GLU A 19 29.40 -2.71 -7.35
CA GLU A 19 29.52 -4.11 -7.68
C GLU A 19 28.47 -4.45 -8.73
N ALA A 20 28.88 -5.04 -9.82
CA ALA A 20 28.00 -5.37 -10.97
C ALA A 20 26.69 -6.07 -10.57
N SER A 21 26.73 -6.90 -9.53
CA SER A 21 25.58 -7.62 -9.02
C SER A 21 24.49 -6.72 -8.39
N SER A 22 24.88 -5.65 -7.70
CA SER A 22 23.90 -4.73 -7.11
C SER A 22 23.28 -3.80 -8.14
N THR A 23 24.07 -3.38 -9.15
CA THR A 23 23.57 -2.60 -10.29
C THR A 23 22.54 -3.42 -11.08
N ASP A 24 22.82 -4.71 -11.33
CA ASP A 24 21.90 -5.59 -12.02
C ASP A 24 20.62 -5.83 -11.21
N TYR A 25 20.73 -5.97 -9.89
CA TYR A 25 19.57 -6.12 -9.01
C TYR A 25 18.66 -4.88 -9.03
N ILE A 26 19.22 -3.69 -8.83
CA ILE A 26 18.45 -2.44 -8.87
C ILE A 26 17.85 -2.20 -10.27
N SER A 27 18.59 -2.51 -11.33
CA SER A 27 18.08 -2.42 -12.70
C SER A 27 16.93 -3.39 -12.94
N ALA A 28 16.99 -4.61 -12.41
CA ALA A 28 15.91 -5.59 -12.52
C ALA A 28 14.66 -5.14 -11.77
N LEU A 29 14.81 -4.59 -10.56
CA LEU A 29 13.69 -4.02 -9.80
C LEU A 29 13.05 -2.84 -10.56
N ASN A 30 13.88 -1.93 -11.10
CA ASN A 30 13.38 -0.79 -11.86
C ASN A 30 12.62 -1.24 -13.12
N ASN A 31 13.17 -2.19 -13.88
CA ASN A 31 12.48 -2.73 -15.07
C ASN A 31 11.18 -3.47 -14.71
N PHE A 32 11.11 -4.09 -13.54
CA PHE A 32 9.89 -4.78 -13.10
C PHE A 32 8.74 -3.78 -12.90
N GLN A 33 9.01 -2.56 -12.46
CA GLN A 33 7.97 -1.55 -12.19
C GLN A 33 7.21 -1.10 -13.46
N ASP A 34 7.76 -1.32 -14.66
CA ASP A 34 7.03 -1.12 -15.92
C ASP A 34 5.88 -2.13 -16.09
N HIS A 35 5.89 -3.23 -15.34
CA HIS A 35 5.00 -4.38 -15.51
C HIS A 35 4.24 -4.77 -14.24
N GLY A 36 4.69 -4.33 -13.06
CA GLY A 36 4.12 -4.73 -11.79
C GLY A 36 4.48 -3.81 -10.62
N VAL A 37 3.76 -3.97 -9.51
CA VAL A 37 4.01 -3.27 -8.25
C VAL A 37 4.86 -4.15 -7.35
N ILE A 38 5.91 -3.57 -6.77
CA ILE A 38 6.74 -4.23 -5.76
C ILE A 38 6.15 -3.94 -4.40
N VAL A 39 5.77 -4.99 -3.67
CA VAL A 39 5.26 -4.88 -2.30
C VAL A 39 6.27 -5.48 -1.34
N TYR A 40 6.73 -4.67 -0.40
CA TYR A 40 7.76 -5.06 0.57
C TYR A 40 7.18 -5.09 1.98
N ALA A 41 7.31 -6.21 2.67
CA ALA A 41 6.91 -6.38 4.06
C ALA A 41 7.96 -5.74 4.98
N LEU A 42 7.57 -4.82 5.87
CA LEU A 42 8.44 -4.27 6.90
C LEU A 42 8.87 -5.33 7.92
N SER A 43 9.96 -5.12 8.63
CA SER A 43 10.41 -6.00 9.69
C SER A 43 9.33 -6.22 10.74
N ASN A 44 9.15 -7.46 11.22
CA ASN A 44 8.24 -7.78 12.32
C ASN A 44 8.75 -7.30 13.70
N ASN A 45 9.91 -6.65 13.75
CA ASN A 45 10.47 -6.13 15.01
C ASN A 45 9.89 -4.75 15.32
N SER A 46 8.89 -4.69 16.19
CA SER A 46 8.24 -3.45 16.62
C SER A 46 9.14 -2.48 17.42
N SER A 47 10.32 -2.93 17.85
CA SER A 47 11.28 -2.08 18.55
C SER A 47 12.16 -1.25 17.59
N TYR A 48 12.10 -1.48 16.30
CA TYR A 48 12.79 -0.64 15.33
C TYR A 48 12.16 0.76 15.31
N SER A 49 13.02 1.76 15.12
CA SER A 49 12.60 3.17 15.05
C SER A 49 12.39 3.65 13.62
N ASP A 50 12.63 2.79 12.61
CA ASP A 50 12.53 3.12 11.20
C ASP A 50 12.30 1.85 10.37
N ALA A 51 11.97 1.99 9.09
CA ALA A 51 11.88 0.92 8.12
C ALA A 51 13.21 0.15 8.03
N ASP A 52 13.13 -1.10 7.60
CA ASP A 52 14.34 -1.88 7.30
C ASP A 52 14.93 -1.53 5.92
N PHE A 53 16.19 -1.94 5.72
CA PHE A 53 16.96 -1.57 4.55
C PHE A 53 16.29 -1.90 3.22
N GLN A 54 15.76 -3.10 3.10
CA GLN A 54 15.21 -3.55 1.82
C GLN A 54 13.91 -2.83 1.50
N ALA A 55 13.09 -2.57 2.51
CA ALA A 55 11.87 -1.79 2.36
C ALA A 55 12.17 -0.34 1.94
N ALA A 56 13.27 0.22 2.46
CA ALA A 56 13.69 1.60 2.23
C ALA A 56 14.66 1.76 1.03
N LEU A 57 14.80 0.76 0.16
CA LEU A 57 15.62 0.88 -1.06
C LEU A 57 15.27 2.12 -1.91
N PRO A 58 13.99 2.52 -2.06
CA PRO A 58 13.65 3.74 -2.81
C PRO A 58 14.23 5.03 -2.24
N GLU A 59 14.62 5.08 -0.96
CA GLU A 59 15.30 6.23 -0.37
C GLU A 59 16.75 6.36 -0.88
N LEU A 60 17.36 5.26 -1.26
CA LEU A 60 18.69 5.22 -1.86
C LEU A 60 18.66 5.26 -3.39
N PHE A 61 17.59 4.74 -3.97
CA PHE A 61 17.37 4.61 -5.41
C PHE A 61 15.99 5.17 -5.78
N PRO A 62 15.84 6.51 -5.89
CA PRO A 62 14.54 7.17 -6.05
C PRO A 62 13.73 6.71 -7.26
N GLN A 63 14.38 6.16 -8.30
CA GLN A 63 13.68 5.56 -9.45
C GLN A 63 12.81 4.36 -9.08
N LEU A 64 13.02 3.77 -7.89
CA LEU A 64 12.19 2.65 -7.42
C LEU A 64 10.88 3.12 -6.76
N LYS A 65 10.66 4.41 -6.56
CA LYS A 65 9.46 4.94 -5.87
C LYS A 65 8.16 4.80 -6.69
N GLU A 66 8.25 4.64 -8.01
CA GLU A 66 7.09 4.74 -8.90
C GLU A 66 6.03 3.66 -8.64
N ALA A 67 6.46 2.42 -8.42
CA ALA A 67 5.57 1.28 -8.19
C ALA A 67 6.07 0.41 -7.02
N TRP A 68 6.36 1.05 -5.90
CA TRP A 68 6.84 0.43 -4.67
C TRP A 68 5.89 0.73 -3.52
N ILE A 69 5.53 -0.28 -2.76
CA ILE A 69 4.71 -0.15 -1.55
C ILE A 69 5.38 -0.92 -0.42
N THR A 70 5.54 -0.28 0.74
CA THR A 70 5.89 -0.97 1.98
C THR A 70 4.64 -1.28 2.80
N ALA A 71 4.65 -2.43 3.48
CA ALA A 71 3.50 -2.93 4.21
C ALA A 71 3.79 -2.99 5.72
N VAL A 72 3.07 -2.20 6.51
CA VAL A 72 3.12 -2.19 7.98
C VAL A 72 2.02 -3.05 8.58
N ASN A 73 2.34 -3.80 9.66
CA ASN A 73 1.37 -4.63 10.37
C ASN A 73 0.69 -3.84 11.50
N VAL A 74 -0.63 -3.80 11.47
CA VAL A 74 -1.48 -3.10 12.43
C VAL A 74 -2.50 -4.08 13.01
N GLU A 75 -2.61 -4.15 14.33
CA GLU A 75 -3.74 -4.80 15.00
C GLU A 75 -4.90 -3.81 15.05
N ILE A 76 -6.05 -4.23 14.57
CA ILE A 76 -7.28 -3.43 14.60
C ILE A 76 -8.26 -4.10 15.58
N THR A 77 -8.62 -3.39 16.65
CA THR A 77 -9.56 -3.88 17.67
C THR A 77 -10.70 -2.90 17.86
N GLY A 78 -11.79 -3.36 18.47
CA GLY A 78 -12.98 -2.54 18.70
C GLY A 78 -14.13 -2.92 17.76
N SER A 79 -15.06 -2.00 17.60
CA SER A 79 -16.24 -2.15 16.73
C SER A 79 -16.30 -1.01 15.73
N SER A 80 -17.02 -1.22 14.63
CA SER A 80 -17.15 -0.22 13.54
C SER A 80 -17.47 1.18 14.06
N GLY A 81 -16.61 2.14 13.74
CA GLY A 81 -16.68 3.54 14.19
C GLY A 81 -16.06 3.81 15.57
N ASN A 82 -15.49 2.78 16.23
CA ASN A 82 -14.74 2.88 17.48
C ASN A 82 -13.54 1.92 17.47
N GLU A 83 -12.83 1.89 16.37
CA GLU A 83 -11.65 1.06 16.21
C GLU A 83 -10.46 1.66 16.96
N THR A 84 -9.58 0.77 17.41
CA THR A 84 -8.27 1.11 17.96
C THR A 84 -7.20 0.45 17.10
N TYR A 85 -6.23 1.22 16.70
CA TYR A 85 -5.15 0.80 15.81
C TYR A 85 -3.84 0.73 16.59
N THR A 86 -3.17 -0.40 16.52
CA THR A 86 -1.90 -0.62 17.23
C THR A 86 -0.89 -1.24 16.27
N ARG A 87 0.19 -0.54 16.01
CA ARG A 87 1.29 -1.06 15.16
C ARG A 87 1.97 -2.27 15.83
N LYS A 88 2.21 -3.33 15.05
CA LYS A 88 2.78 -4.61 15.49
C LYS A 88 4.07 -5.01 14.74
N SER A 89 4.67 -4.09 14.01
CA SER A 89 5.92 -4.28 13.23
C SER A 89 6.84 -3.08 13.39
N ALA A 90 7.94 -3.01 12.66
CA ALA A 90 8.66 -1.77 12.44
C ALA A 90 7.70 -0.68 11.92
N PRO A 91 7.93 0.61 12.21
CA PRO A 91 7.13 1.70 11.66
C PRO A 91 7.38 1.86 10.16
N CYS A 92 6.51 2.59 9.49
CA CYS A 92 6.76 3.05 8.12
C CYS A 92 8.03 3.90 8.03
N GLY A 93 8.28 4.76 9.03
CA GLY A 93 9.49 5.57 9.15
C GLY A 93 9.78 6.33 7.86
N SER A 94 11.01 6.26 7.40
CA SER A 94 11.46 6.90 6.15
C SER A 94 10.67 6.49 4.90
N THR A 95 9.89 5.40 4.96
CA THR A 95 9.05 4.93 3.84
C THR A 95 7.61 5.42 3.92
N GLY A 96 7.25 6.29 4.87
CA GLY A 96 5.89 6.77 5.12
C GLY A 96 5.14 7.18 3.86
N ALA A 97 5.83 7.87 2.95
CA ALA A 97 5.28 8.38 1.69
C ALA A 97 4.82 7.30 0.68
N TYR A 98 5.19 6.04 0.88
CA TYR A 98 4.79 4.89 0.04
C TYR A 98 4.50 3.64 0.89
N CYS A 99 4.10 3.85 2.14
CA CYS A 99 3.76 2.80 3.09
C CYS A 99 2.24 2.72 3.30
N ILE A 100 1.73 1.50 3.48
CA ILE A 100 0.32 1.23 3.77
C ILE A 100 0.19 0.14 4.84
N GLY A 101 -0.79 0.28 5.72
CA GLY A 101 -1.09 -0.65 6.79
C GLY A 101 -2.17 -1.67 6.44
N GLY A 102 -2.15 -2.77 7.17
CA GLY A 102 -3.22 -3.76 7.14
C GLY A 102 -3.25 -4.58 8.43
N ASP A 103 -4.42 -5.20 8.70
CA ASP A 103 -4.58 -6.09 9.85
C ASP A 103 -3.92 -7.44 9.57
N GLY A 104 -2.68 -7.56 9.98
CA GLY A 104 -1.88 -8.78 9.93
C GLY A 104 -1.71 -9.44 11.31
N TRP A 105 -2.63 -9.21 12.26
CA TRP A 105 -2.52 -9.68 13.63
C TRP A 105 -3.51 -10.79 13.94
N GLN A 106 -3.00 -11.88 14.52
CA GLN A 106 -3.79 -13.05 14.97
C GLN A 106 -4.73 -13.65 13.91
N LEU A 107 -4.26 -13.72 12.68
CA LEU A 107 -5.03 -14.26 11.57
C LEU A 107 -5.13 -15.78 11.60
N ASN A 108 -6.24 -16.28 11.07
CA ASN A 108 -6.41 -17.69 10.79
C ASN A 108 -6.18 -17.96 9.30
N GLY A 109 -5.41 -18.98 9.00
CA GLY A 109 -5.06 -19.32 7.62
C GLY A 109 -4.90 -20.82 7.41
N ALA A 110 -4.90 -21.22 6.14
CA ALA A 110 -4.60 -22.59 5.78
C ALA A 110 -3.20 -22.96 6.26
N GLY A 111 -3.06 -24.14 6.84
CA GLY A 111 -1.81 -24.63 7.39
C GLY A 111 -1.65 -26.13 7.21
N TYR A 112 -0.43 -26.62 7.33
CA TYR A 112 -0.08 -28.04 7.30
C TYR A 112 0.41 -28.49 8.68
N SER A 113 -0.29 -29.43 9.29
CA SER A 113 0.05 -29.95 10.63
C SER A 113 0.81 -31.29 10.62
N GLY A 114 1.27 -31.75 9.46
CA GLY A 114 1.95 -33.06 9.31
C GLY A 114 1.00 -34.26 9.30
N SER A 115 -0.26 -34.10 9.68
CA SER A 115 -1.27 -35.19 9.76
C SER A 115 -2.50 -34.95 8.89
N GLY A 116 -2.46 -33.98 7.98
CA GLY A 116 -3.58 -33.66 7.08
C GLY A 116 -4.09 -32.24 7.22
N ASP A 117 -5.33 -31.99 6.82
CA ASP A 117 -5.97 -30.70 6.75
C ASP A 117 -5.89 -29.95 8.10
N GLY A 118 -5.11 -28.89 8.12
CA GLY A 118 -4.94 -28.02 9.27
C GLY A 118 -5.10 -26.55 8.91
N TYR A 119 -5.30 -25.74 9.92
CA TYR A 119 -5.21 -24.31 9.78
C TYR A 119 -4.38 -23.74 10.93
N TRP A 120 -3.70 -22.64 10.63
CA TRP A 120 -3.02 -21.86 11.64
C TRP A 120 -3.99 -20.92 12.31
N THR A 121 -3.89 -20.78 13.63
CA THR A 121 -4.60 -19.77 14.41
C THR A 121 -3.62 -18.81 15.03
N GLY A 122 -3.96 -17.53 15.05
CA GLY A 122 -3.15 -16.50 15.70
C GLY A 122 -1.82 -16.20 15.02
N ALA A 123 -1.71 -16.48 13.72
CA ALA A 123 -0.55 -16.08 12.94
C ALA A 123 -0.50 -14.56 12.77
N SER A 124 0.69 -13.96 12.94
CA SER A 124 0.83 -12.51 12.89
C SER A 124 2.10 -12.09 12.17
N GLY A 125 2.04 -10.98 11.43
CA GLY A 125 3.19 -10.40 10.76
C GLY A 125 2.86 -9.60 9.52
N THR A 126 3.79 -8.75 9.11
CA THR A 126 3.78 -8.03 7.84
C THR A 126 3.70 -8.98 6.63
N SER A 127 4.16 -10.23 6.78
CA SER A 127 4.04 -11.30 5.79
C SER A 127 2.59 -11.65 5.42
N PHE A 128 1.61 -11.24 6.23
CA PHE A 128 0.18 -11.36 5.93
C PHE A 128 -0.37 -10.08 5.30
N VAL A 129 0.17 -8.91 5.65
CA VAL A 129 -0.23 -7.62 5.07
C VAL A 129 0.24 -7.50 3.62
N ALA A 130 1.49 -7.82 3.34
CA ALA A 130 2.05 -7.70 2.00
C ALA A 130 1.25 -8.48 0.93
N PRO A 131 0.79 -9.73 1.14
CA PRO A 131 -0.07 -10.41 0.17
C PRO A 131 -1.49 -9.80 0.10
N MET A 132 -2.04 -9.19 1.17
CA MET A 132 -3.30 -8.44 1.08
C MET A 132 -3.14 -7.23 0.15
N VAL A 133 -2.06 -6.46 0.31
CA VAL A 133 -1.72 -5.34 -0.59
C VAL A 133 -1.52 -5.83 -2.03
N SER A 134 -0.76 -6.91 -2.23
CA SER A 134 -0.53 -7.48 -3.57
C SER A 134 -1.81 -7.97 -4.23
N GLY A 135 -2.69 -8.62 -3.46
CA GLY A 135 -4.01 -9.05 -3.92
C GLY A 135 -4.90 -7.86 -4.29
N SER A 136 -4.83 -6.78 -3.52
CA SER A 136 -5.57 -5.54 -3.83
C SER A 136 -5.06 -4.88 -5.11
N VAL A 137 -3.75 -4.85 -5.34
CA VAL A 137 -3.18 -4.40 -6.61
C VAL A 137 -3.68 -5.24 -7.78
N ALA A 138 -3.75 -6.56 -7.62
CA ALA A 138 -4.27 -7.45 -8.68
C ALA A 138 -5.75 -7.18 -8.98
N VAL A 139 -6.58 -6.96 -7.96
CA VAL A 139 -8.00 -6.57 -8.14
C VAL A 139 -8.12 -5.21 -8.83
N LEU A 140 -7.27 -4.24 -8.46
CA LEU A 140 -7.25 -2.94 -9.13
C LEU A 140 -6.79 -3.04 -10.59
N ALA A 141 -5.82 -3.89 -10.89
CA ALA A 141 -5.36 -4.11 -12.27
C ALA A 141 -6.46 -4.70 -13.15
N GLU A 142 -7.29 -5.59 -12.61
CA GLU A 142 -8.47 -6.12 -13.30
C GLU A 142 -9.55 -5.05 -13.50
N ALA A 143 -9.82 -4.26 -12.46
CA ALA A 143 -10.84 -3.20 -12.50
C ALA A 143 -10.41 -2.01 -13.40
N PHE A 144 -9.12 -1.73 -13.50
CA PHE A 144 -8.54 -0.61 -14.22
C PHE A 144 -7.42 -1.05 -15.18
N PRO A 145 -7.73 -1.84 -16.23
CA PRO A 145 -6.73 -2.51 -17.06
C PRO A 145 -5.83 -1.56 -17.88
N ASN A 146 -6.15 -0.28 -17.92
CA ASN A 146 -5.36 0.75 -18.60
C ASN A 146 -4.47 1.56 -17.63
N HIS A 147 -4.48 1.24 -16.35
CA HIS A 147 -3.58 1.87 -15.37
C HIS A 147 -2.19 1.24 -15.42
N THR A 148 -1.18 2.09 -15.33
CA THR A 148 0.20 1.62 -15.11
C THR A 148 0.37 1.14 -13.67
N PRO A 149 1.41 0.34 -13.37
CA PRO A 149 1.73 -0.04 -11.98
C PRO A 149 1.86 1.16 -11.04
N ALA A 150 2.48 2.25 -11.48
CA ALA A 150 2.55 3.50 -10.73
C ALA A 150 1.16 4.08 -10.40
N GLN A 151 0.25 4.10 -11.37
CA GLN A 151 -1.12 4.58 -11.15
C GLN A 151 -1.93 3.69 -10.22
N LEU A 152 -1.70 2.38 -10.22
CA LEU A 152 -2.32 1.45 -9.28
C LEU A 152 -1.79 1.67 -7.86
N THR A 153 -0.47 1.92 -7.73
CA THR A 153 0.19 2.29 -6.48
C THR A 153 -0.39 3.57 -5.92
N ASP A 154 -0.37 4.66 -6.70
CA ASP A 154 -0.95 5.95 -6.33
C ASP A 154 -2.40 5.83 -5.86
N ARG A 155 -3.19 5.04 -6.60
CA ARG A 155 -4.59 4.82 -6.30
C ARG A 155 -4.79 4.14 -4.96
N LEU A 156 -4.00 3.11 -4.68
CA LEU A 156 -4.10 2.36 -3.43
C LEU A 156 -3.69 3.21 -2.22
N LEU A 157 -2.59 3.95 -2.34
CA LEU A 157 -2.12 4.86 -1.29
C LEU A 157 -3.09 6.03 -1.05
N ALA A 158 -3.60 6.64 -2.14
CA ALA A 158 -4.54 7.77 -2.06
C ALA A 158 -5.91 7.41 -1.48
N SER A 159 -6.26 6.14 -1.40
CA SER A 159 -7.53 5.65 -0.87
C SER A 159 -7.44 5.01 0.50
N ALA A 160 -6.26 4.89 1.07
CA ALA A 160 -6.06 4.31 2.39
C ALA A 160 -6.81 5.11 3.48
N ASP A 161 -7.29 4.42 4.52
CA ASP A 161 -7.96 5.08 5.63
C ASP A 161 -6.93 5.60 6.63
N ASN A 162 -6.77 6.92 6.67
CA ASN A 162 -5.90 7.65 7.59
C ASN A 162 -6.68 8.51 8.59
N SER A 163 -7.96 8.22 8.81
CA SER A 163 -8.85 9.03 9.65
C SER A 163 -8.55 8.94 11.15
N PHE A 164 -7.73 7.98 11.57
CA PHE A 164 -7.46 7.67 12.97
C PHE A 164 -6.17 8.28 13.54
N PHE A 165 -5.37 8.99 12.71
CA PHE A 165 -4.17 9.70 13.15
C PHE A 165 -4.06 11.11 12.56
N SER A 166 -3.13 11.91 13.09
CA SER A 166 -2.77 13.21 12.53
C SER A 166 -1.61 13.04 11.57
N HIS A 167 -1.70 13.63 10.39
CA HIS A 167 -0.67 13.52 9.35
C HIS A 167 0.57 14.35 9.70
N ASP A 168 1.75 13.78 9.48
CA ASP A 168 3.02 14.47 9.60
C ASP A 168 3.38 15.19 8.29
N ASP A 169 2.98 14.61 7.15
CA ASP A 169 3.26 15.15 5.82
C ASP A 169 2.17 14.72 4.79
N VAL A 170 2.31 15.17 3.55
CA VAL A 170 1.34 14.96 2.47
C VAL A 170 2.05 14.61 1.18
N VAL A 171 1.60 13.56 0.50
CA VAL A 171 1.97 13.26 -0.88
C VAL A 171 0.93 13.81 -1.83
N THR A 172 1.35 14.47 -2.90
CA THR A 172 0.50 14.80 -4.05
C THR A 172 0.86 13.88 -5.21
N PHE A 173 -0.05 13.01 -5.57
CA PHE A 173 0.09 12.04 -6.64
C PHE A 173 -0.02 12.68 -8.03
N GLY A 174 0.40 11.95 -9.08
CA GLY A 174 0.50 12.47 -10.44
C GLY A 174 -0.79 13.03 -11.06
N ASN A 175 -1.94 12.72 -10.47
CA ASN A 175 -3.27 13.25 -10.86
C ASN A 175 -3.72 14.47 -10.04
N GLY A 176 -2.89 14.99 -9.17
CA GLY A 176 -3.19 16.14 -8.32
C GLY A 176 -3.98 15.81 -7.05
N ILE A 177 -4.22 14.54 -6.75
CA ILE A 177 -4.83 14.13 -5.49
C ILE A 177 -3.75 14.13 -4.41
N SER A 178 -4.03 14.79 -3.28
CA SER A 178 -3.15 14.81 -2.12
C SER A 178 -3.69 13.91 -1.02
N HIS A 179 -2.80 13.16 -0.37
CA HIS A 179 -3.14 12.29 0.74
C HIS A 179 -2.10 12.40 1.86
N GLY A 180 -2.58 12.54 3.10
CA GLY A 180 -1.72 12.66 4.28
C GLY A 180 -1.19 11.32 4.73
N TYR A 181 0.00 11.32 5.31
CA TYR A 181 0.64 10.14 5.90
C TYR A 181 1.41 10.51 7.17
N ASP A 182 1.80 9.51 7.94
CA ASP A 182 2.71 9.64 9.07
C ASP A 182 3.83 8.58 9.05
N ASP A 183 4.80 8.74 9.93
CA ASP A 183 5.93 7.82 10.05
C ASP A 183 5.55 6.50 10.73
N GLU A 184 4.41 6.40 11.41
CA GLU A 184 4.02 5.17 12.11
C GLU A 184 3.19 4.24 11.22
N PHE A 185 2.17 4.76 10.52
CA PHE A 185 1.18 4.00 9.77
C PHE A 185 1.21 4.25 8.25
N GLY A 186 2.11 5.13 7.78
CA GLY A 186 2.16 5.54 6.39
C GLY A 186 0.87 6.24 5.97
N HIS A 187 0.32 5.85 4.81
CA HIS A 187 -0.95 6.38 4.32
C HIS A 187 -2.19 5.86 5.09
N GLY A 188 -2.02 5.00 6.11
CA GLY A 188 -3.11 4.41 6.87
C GLY A 188 -3.46 3.00 6.45
N ILE A 189 -4.68 2.56 6.72
CA ILE A 189 -5.13 1.19 6.50
C ILE A 189 -5.63 0.99 5.08
N LEU A 190 -5.23 -0.11 4.46
CA LEU A 190 -5.68 -0.57 3.16
C LEU A 190 -7.22 -0.61 3.07
N ASP A 191 -7.79 0.17 2.16
CA ASP A 191 -9.22 0.15 1.83
C ASP A 191 -9.43 -0.12 0.34
N ILE A 192 -9.61 -1.39 0.00
CA ILE A 192 -9.85 -1.80 -1.39
C ILE A 192 -11.20 -1.28 -1.94
N ASN A 193 -12.19 -1.08 -1.08
CA ASN A 193 -13.48 -0.54 -1.46
C ASN A 193 -13.35 0.93 -1.89
N ALA A 194 -12.59 1.71 -1.10
CA ALA A 194 -12.24 3.07 -1.44
C ALA A 194 -11.41 3.12 -2.73
N ALA A 195 -10.43 2.22 -2.87
CA ALA A 195 -9.59 2.14 -4.05
C ALA A 195 -10.35 1.80 -5.34
N LEU A 196 -11.41 1.02 -5.27
CA LEU A 196 -12.28 0.68 -6.41
C LEU A 196 -13.28 1.80 -6.76
N SER A 197 -13.50 2.74 -5.86
CA SER A 197 -14.46 3.84 -6.00
C SER A 197 -13.80 5.09 -6.60
N PRO A 198 -14.57 6.06 -7.13
CA PRO A 198 -14.02 7.36 -7.52
C PRO A 198 -13.33 8.07 -6.34
N ILE A 199 -12.09 8.49 -6.53
CA ILE A 199 -11.29 9.21 -5.53
C ILE A 199 -11.27 10.68 -5.92
N THR A 200 -11.55 11.57 -4.95
CA THR A 200 -11.54 13.03 -5.16
C THR A 200 -10.69 13.70 -4.07
N SER A 201 -9.99 14.77 -4.43
CA SER A 201 -9.35 15.62 -3.44
C SER A 201 -10.41 16.37 -2.62
N SER A 202 -10.34 16.31 -1.29
CA SER A 202 -11.10 17.23 -0.46
C SER A 202 -10.28 18.51 -0.23
N SER A 203 -10.96 19.67 -0.20
CA SER A 203 -10.32 20.96 0.09
C SER A 203 -9.84 21.10 1.55
N ASP A 204 -10.08 20.09 2.40
CA ASP A 204 -9.93 20.18 3.85
C ASP A 204 -8.72 19.42 4.41
N ASN A 205 -7.66 19.16 3.64
CA ASN A 205 -6.49 18.39 4.09
C ASN A 205 -6.83 17.00 4.72
N ARG A 206 -8.02 16.51 4.48
CA ARG A 206 -8.43 15.18 4.90
C ARG A 206 -8.32 14.24 3.70
N SER A 207 -8.07 12.99 3.98
CA SER A 207 -8.01 11.88 3.03
C SER A 207 -8.93 12.04 1.83
N ALA A 208 -8.50 11.58 0.68
CA ALA A 208 -9.39 11.47 -0.47
C ALA A 208 -10.69 10.79 -0.03
N ARG A 209 -11.83 11.45 -0.25
CA ARG A 209 -13.12 10.89 0.13
C ARG A 209 -13.66 10.02 -0.97
N VAL A 210 -14.09 8.84 -0.60
CA VAL A 210 -14.89 7.97 -1.46
C VAL A 210 -16.33 8.48 -1.46
N PHE A 211 -16.87 8.77 -2.63
CA PHE A 211 -18.28 9.10 -2.76
C PHE A 211 -19.10 7.82 -2.90
N THR A 212 -19.82 7.46 -1.83
CA THR A 212 -20.85 6.44 -1.84
C THR A 212 -22.21 7.10 -2.01
N GLY A 213 -22.57 7.52 -3.21
CA GLY A 213 -23.89 8.14 -3.41
C GLY A 213 -24.20 8.59 -4.83
N ASN A 214 -25.49 8.58 -5.15
CA ASN A 214 -26.09 8.73 -6.48
C ASN A 214 -26.09 10.16 -7.06
N THR A 215 -25.32 11.11 -6.52
CA THR A 215 -25.34 12.49 -7.00
C THR A 215 -23.94 13.03 -7.19
N MET A 216 -23.34 12.72 -8.33
CA MET A 216 -22.15 13.42 -8.79
C MET A 216 -22.50 14.37 -9.94
N SER A 217 -22.25 15.67 -9.76
CA SER A 217 -22.13 16.57 -10.90
C SER A 217 -20.81 16.28 -11.60
N ASN A 218 -20.82 16.22 -12.93
CA ASN A 218 -19.66 15.89 -13.78
C ASN A 218 -18.45 16.84 -13.61
N GLU A 219 -18.55 17.88 -12.82
CA GLU A 219 -17.53 18.94 -12.70
C GLU A 219 -16.56 18.76 -11.52
N SER A 220 -16.84 17.82 -10.60
CA SER A 220 -16.07 17.69 -9.35
C SER A 220 -15.16 16.48 -9.27
N VAL A 221 -15.04 15.69 -10.34
CA VAL A 221 -14.31 14.43 -10.29
C VAL A 221 -13.07 14.47 -11.15
N HIS A 222 -11.90 14.52 -10.51
CA HIS A 222 -10.64 14.27 -11.18
C HIS A 222 -10.40 12.77 -11.27
N GLN A 223 -10.25 12.27 -12.50
CA GLN A 223 -9.95 10.87 -12.74
C GLN A 223 -8.49 10.56 -12.45
N LEU A 224 -8.26 9.49 -11.70
CA LEU A 224 -7.00 8.79 -11.69
C LEU A 224 -6.88 8.01 -13.03
N GLY A 225 -6.27 8.64 -14.03
CA GLY A 225 -6.13 8.07 -15.38
C GLY A 225 -7.38 8.18 -16.24
N ASN A 226 -7.29 7.70 -17.50
CA ASN A 226 -8.35 7.76 -18.52
C ASN A 226 -9.48 6.72 -18.31
N SER A 227 -9.75 6.30 -17.06
CA SER A 227 -10.77 5.30 -16.76
C SER A 227 -12.17 5.88 -16.92
N ARG A 228 -13.04 5.17 -17.60
CA ARG A 228 -14.47 5.48 -17.64
C ARG A 228 -15.06 5.30 -16.25
N PHE A 229 -15.87 6.25 -15.78
CA PHE A 229 -16.63 6.11 -14.55
C PHE A 229 -17.57 4.91 -14.65
N LEU A 230 -17.38 3.97 -13.74
CA LEU A 230 -18.43 3.01 -13.43
C LEU A 230 -19.22 3.59 -12.26
N THR A 231 -20.53 3.72 -12.40
CA THR A 231 -21.41 3.98 -11.27
C THR A 231 -21.37 2.78 -10.33
N SER A 232 -21.71 2.94 -9.05
CA SER A 232 -21.69 1.84 -8.07
C SER A 232 -22.48 0.61 -8.53
N SER A 233 -23.56 0.81 -9.30
CA SER A 233 -24.34 -0.27 -9.93
C SER A 233 -23.57 -0.98 -11.06
N SER A 234 -22.79 -0.25 -11.86
CA SER A 234 -22.02 -0.85 -12.97
C SER A 234 -20.75 -1.55 -12.47
N LEU A 235 -20.17 -1.14 -11.34
CA LEU A 235 -19.08 -1.86 -10.69
C LEU A 235 -19.53 -3.20 -10.14
N GLY A 236 -20.67 -3.23 -9.45
CA GLY A 236 -21.27 -4.49 -8.96
C GLY A 236 -21.54 -5.48 -10.08
N ASP A 237 -22.12 -5.01 -11.18
CA ASP A 237 -22.41 -5.85 -12.35
C ASP A 237 -21.14 -6.31 -13.08
N SER A 238 -20.10 -5.50 -13.15
CA SER A 238 -18.84 -5.85 -13.84
C SER A 238 -18.03 -6.86 -13.02
N VAL A 239 -17.98 -6.70 -11.70
CA VAL A 239 -17.33 -7.66 -10.78
C VAL A 239 -18.09 -8.97 -10.75
N GLN A 240 -19.44 -8.96 -10.72
CA GLN A 240 -20.23 -10.19 -10.79
C GLN A 240 -20.06 -10.92 -12.12
N ARG A 241 -20.02 -10.23 -13.27
CA ARG A 241 -19.80 -10.88 -14.56
C ARG A 241 -18.41 -11.46 -14.69
N GLY A 242 -17.37 -10.79 -14.16
CA GLY A 242 -16.01 -11.34 -14.11
C GLY A 242 -15.89 -12.59 -13.24
N LEU A 243 -16.68 -12.68 -12.14
CA LEU A 243 -16.67 -13.82 -11.23
C LEU A 243 -17.47 -15.03 -11.72
N ILE A 244 -18.44 -14.86 -12.60
CA ILE A 244 -19.32 -15.93 -13.11
C ILE A 244 -19.05 -16.35 -14.56
N GLY A 245 -18.04 -15.76 -15.22
CA GLY A 245 -17.51 -16.26 -16.50
C GLY A 245 -18.50 -16.23 -17.66
N GLU A 246 -19.31 -15.17 -17.78
CA GLU A 246 -20.11 -14.86 -18.97
C GLU A 246 -19.49 -13.75 -19.83
#